data_ceaa794a72cd95e63b2e4244b7b09c5c
#
_entry.id   ceaa794a72cd95e63b2e4244b7b09c5c
#
_cell.length_a   1.000
_cell.length_b   1.000
_cell.length_c   1.000
_cell.angle_alpha   90.00
_cell.angle_beta   90.00
_cell.angle_gamma   90.00
#
_symmetry.space_group_name_H-M   'P 1'
#
loop_
_entity.id
_entity.type
_entity.pdbx_description
1 polymer ?
#
loop_
_entity_poly.entity_id
_entity_poly.type
_entity_poly.pdbx_seq_one_letter_code
_entity_poly.pdbx_strand_id
1 'polypeptide(L)'
;MDTPKTSRREFCAHAISAVTLASLLEGCGSKGNPASPGTGGGGGTPSLSIVNATAASGRVTVNVDAASPLASVGSAALVQAGNQSFLVARTGQDTFNAMTAVCTHEGCVVTGFSSGTFVCPCHGSQYTTSGQVQNGPATRALQRFNTQFTNNVLTITL
;
A
#
# COMPACT_ATOMS: atom_id res chain seq x y z
N MET A 1 34.13 39.34 -31.79
CA MET A 1 34.57 38.56 -30.63
C MET A 1 33.82 37.25 -30.67
N ASP A 2 34.44 36.27 -31.32
CA ASP A 2 33.82 34.95 -31.53
C ASP A 2 34.18 34.03 -30.37
N THR A 3 33.17 33.44 -29.76
CA THR A 3 33.32 32.40 -28.75
C THR A 3 33.37 31.03 -29.44
N PRO A 4 34.38 30.20 -29.23
CA PRO A 4 34.46 28.87 -29.84
C PRO A 4 33.46 27.91 -29.18
N LYS A 5 32.60 27.31 -30.02
CA LYS A 5 31.72 26.20 -29.64
C LYS A 5 32.54 24.93 -29.49
N THR A 6 32.77 24.49 -28.27
CA THR A 6 33.41 23.21 -27.97
C THR A 6 32.43 22.07 -28.19
N SER A 7 32.75 21.19 -29.12
CA SER A 7 31.96 20.02 -29.49
C SER A 7 32.10 18.93 -28.42
N ARG A 8 30.94 18.25 -28.11
CA ARG A 8 30.85 17.15 -27.12
C ARG A 8 31.71 15.91 -27.45
N ARG A 9 32.46 15.93 -28.57
CA ARG A 9 33.27 14.79 -28.99
C ARG A 9 34.73 14.85 -28.48
N GLU A 10 35.18 15.98 -27.94
CA GLU A 10 36.56 16.11 -27.48
C GLU A 10 36.80 15.80 -26.00
N PHE A 11 35.74 15.47 -25.28
CA PHE A 11 35.86 15.18 -23.84
C PHE A 11 36.25 13.73 -23.51
N CYS A 12 36.34 12.85 -24.50
CA CYS A 12 36.60 11.42 -24.29
C CYS A 12 38.04 10.96 -24.59
N ALA A 13 38.98 11.88 -24.82
CA ALA A 13 40.34 11.51 -25.33
C ALA A 13 41.49 11.63 -24.34
N HIS A 14 41.28 11.99 -23.08
CA HIS A 14 42.41 12.16 -22.14
C HIS A 14 42.14 11.55 -20.77
N ALA A 15 42.03 10.23 -20.70
CA ALA A 15 42.16 9.51 -19.43
C ALA A 15 42.55 8.04 -19.66
N ILE A 16 43.70 7.82 -20.30
CA ILE A 16 44.38 6.53 -20.23
C ILE A 16 45.83 6.82 -19.92
N SER A 17 46.23 6.72 -18.68
CA SER A 17 47.56 6.24 -18.27
C SER A 17 47.70 6.22 -16.75
N ALA A 18 48.03 5.10 -16.33
CA ALA A 18 48.85 4.64 -15.21
C ALA A 18 48.14 3.72 -14.25
N VAL A 19 48.23 2.53 -14.64
CA VAL A 19 48.39 1.27 -13.94
C VAL A 19 49.36 1.38 -12.77
N THR A 20 48.99 0.77 -11.65
CA THR A 20 49.87 -0.17 -10.93
C THR A 20 49.05 -1.25 -10.26
N LEU A 21 49.44 -2.49 -10.60
CA LEU A 21 49.08 -3.69 -9.85
C LEU A 21 49.65 -3.59 -8.44
N ALA A 22 48.84 -3.85 -7.45
CA ALA A 22 49.30 -4.48 -6.20
C ALA A 22 48.11 -5.09 -5.46
N SER A 23 48.08 -6.45 -5.45
CA SER A 23 47.81 -7.32 -4.29
C SER A 23 46.43 -7.27 -3.68
N LEU A 24 45.59 -8.29 -3.99
CA LEU A 24 45.45 -9.57 -3.30
C LEU A 24 45.06 -9.47 -1.83
N LEU A 25 43.88 -10.08 -1.56
CA LEU A 25 43.41 -10.66 -0.30
C LEU A 25 43.24 -9.69 0.86
N GLU A 26 41.99 -9.51 1.13
CA GLU A 26 41.39 -9.60 2.45
C GLU A 26 39.94 -9.31 2.22
N GLY A 27 39.10 -10.22 2.40
CA GLY A 27 38.67 -10.82 3.63
C GLY A 27 37.22 -10.50 3.74
N CYS A 28 36.38 -11.46 3.42
CA CYS A 28 34.96 -11.47 3.73
C CYS A 28 34.71 -10.98 5.14
N GLY A 29 34.12 -9.81 5.24
CA GLY A 29 33.60 -9.24 6.45
C GLY A 29 32.30 -8.52 6.12
N SER A 30 31.40 -9.20 5.45
CA SER A 30 30.01 -8.78 5.33
C SER A 30 29.40 -8.86 6.72
N LYS A 31 29.49 -7.78 7.48
CA LYS A 31 28.58 -7.58 8.60
C LYS A 31 27.19 -7.54 7.98
N GLY A 32 26.50 -8.68 8.05
CA GLY A 32 25.12 -8.80 7.66
C GLY A 32 24.32 -7.75 8.40
N ASN A 33 23.86 -6.77 7.68
CA ASN A 33 22.73 -5.98 8.09
C ASN A 33 21.61 -6.98 8.37
N PRO A 34 20.92 -6.94 9.50
CA PRO A 34 19.77 -7.79 9.70
C PRO A 34 18.83 -7.51 8.53
N ALA A 35 18.58 -8.52 7.73
CA ALA A 35 17.71 -8.47 6.59
C ALA A 35 16.39 -7.83 7.03
N SER A 36 16.07 -6.67 6.48
CA SER A 36 14.67 -6.29 6.30
C SER A 36 13.96 -7.52 5.77
N PRO A 37 12.79 -7.90 6.32
CA PRO A 37 12.04 -9.02 5.80
C PRO A 37 11.86 -8.77 4.31
N GLY A 38 12.51 -9.58 3.51
CA GLY A 38 12.58 -9.43 2.06
C GLY A 38 11.17 -9.32 1.51
N THR A 39 10.96 -8.30 0.71
CA THR A 39 9.90 -8.27 -0.28
C THR A 39 10.15 -9.45 -1.21
N GLY A 40 9.63 -10.62 -0.84
CA GLY A 40 9.62 -11.79 -1.70
C GLY A 40 8.92 -11.39 -2.99
N GLY A 41 9.67 -11.34 -4.08
CA GLY A 41 9.16 -11.15 -5.43
C GLY A 41 8.39 -12.39 -5.91
N GLY A 42 7.23 -12.60 -5.32
CA GLY A 42 6.14 -13.37 -5.91
C GLY A 42 5.06 -12.36 -6.23
N GLY A 43 4.37 -12.46 -7.36
CA GLY A 43 3.32 -11.55 -7.81
C GLY A 43 2.11 -11.50 -6.87
N GLY A 44 2.34 -11.12 -5.61
CA GLY A 44 1.33 -10.97 -4.58
C GLY A 44 0.56 -9.66 -4.78
N THR A 45 -0.71 -9.69 -4.46
CA THR A 45 -1.55 -8.48 -4.44
C THR A 45 -0.92 -7.42 -3.53
N PRO A 46 -0.80 -6.16 -3.98
CA PRO A 46 -0.28 -5.08 -3.14
C PRO A 46 -1.08 -4.98 -1.83
N SER A 47 -0.37 -4.76 -0.73
CA SER A 47 -0.99 -4.57 0.56
C SER A 47 -1.59 -3.18 0.70
N LEU A 48 -2.75 -3.09 1.35
CA LEU A 48 -3.38 -1.83 1.73
C LEU A 48 -2.50 -1.01 2.66
N SER A 49 -2.48 0.31 2.44
CA SER A 49 -1.94 1.23 3.43
C SER A 49 -2.79 1.21 4.70
N ILE A 50 -2.13 1.28 5.86
CA ILE A 50 -2.80 1.30 7.15
C ILE A 50 -3.07 2.76 7.55
N VAL A 51 -4.29 3.04 7.97
CA VAL A 51 -4.72 4.32 8.54
C VAL A 51 -5.18 4.09 9.97
N ASN A 52 -4.52 4.73 10.93
CA ASN A 52 -4.96 4.70 12.31
C ASN A 52 -6.10 5.69 12.53
N ALA A 53 -7.14 5.26 13.21
CA ALA A 53 -8.36 6.03 13.43
C ALA A 53 -8.76 6.03 14.90
N THR A 54 -9.62 6.98 15.27
CA THR A 54 -10.16 7.08 16.62
C THR A 54 -11.54 6.45 16.67
N ALA A 55 -11.73 5.52 17.62
CA ALA A 55 -13.04 4.95 17.92
C ALA A 55 -13.61 5.59 19.20
N ALA A 56 -14.79 6.17 19.11
CA ALA A 56 -15.51 6.74 20.24
C ALA A 56 -17.02 6.67 20.02
N SER A 57 -17.78 6.36 21.05
CA SER A 57 -19.25 6.40 21.05
C SER A 57 -19.91 5.67 19.87
N GLY A 58 -19.41 4.46 19.53
CA GLY A 58 -19.94 3.66 18.43
C GLY A 58 -19.63 4.22 17.02
N ARG A 59 -18.62 5.08 16.91
CA ARG A 59 -18.17 5.66 15.65
C ARG A 59 -16.67 5.56 15.52
N VAL A 60 -16.20 5.42 14.31
CA VAL A 60 -14.79 5.53 13.94
C VAL A 60 -14.63 6.75 13.04
N THR A 61 -13.69 7.63 13.37
CA THR A 61 -13.40 8.84 12.59
C THR A 61 -12.03 8.76 11.96
N VAL A 62 -11.96 9.11 10.67
CA VAL A 62 -10.75 9.09 9.83
C VAL A 62 -10.62 10.45 9.15
N ASN A 63 -9.48 11.11 9.30
CA ASN A 63 -9.16 12.28 8.49
C ASN A 63 -8.73 11.86 7.08
N VAL A 64 -9.34 12.47 6.08
CA VAL A 64 -9.04 12.21 4.66
C VAL A 64 -8.58 13.52 4.03
N ASP A 65 -7.34 13.88 4.29
CA ASP A 65 -6.66 15.01 3.66
C ASP A 65 -5.93 14.60 2.37
N ALA A 66 -5.22 15.53 1.76
CA ALA A 66 -4.49 15.27 0.51
C ALA A 66 -3.34 14.24 0.66
N ALA A 67 -2.83 14.02 1.87
CA ALA A 67 -1.80 13.03 2.16
C ALA A 67 -2.39 11.64 2.53
N SER A 68 -3.71 11.57 2.73
CA SER A 68 -4.38 10.31 3.10
C SER A 68 -4.30 9.28 1.97
N PRO A 69 -4.08 8.00 2.29
CA PRO A 69 -4.26 6.91 1.31
C PRO A 69 -5.66 6.88 0.67
N LEU A 70 -6.64 7.54 1.28
CA LEU A 70 -8.02 7.65 0.79
C LEU A 70 -8.28 8.97 0.03
N ALA A 71 -7.24 9.75 -0.31
CA ALA A 71 -7.39 11.06 -0.96
C ALA A 71 -8.02 11.00 -2.35
N SER A 72 -7.83 9.91 -3.08
CA SER A 72 -8.26 9.77 -4.48
C SER A 72 -9.45 8.82 -4.62
N VAL A 73 -10.36 9.11 -5.55
CA VAL A 73 -11.42 8.17 -5.94
C VAL A 73 -10.79 6.89 -6.53
N GLY A 74 -11.29 5.74 -6.12
CA GLY A 74 -10.75 4.42 -6.49
C GLY A 74 -9.67 3.90 -5.53
N SER A 75 -9.23 4.71 -4.57
CA SER A 75 -8.29 4.28 -3.53
C SER A 75 -8.97 3.45 -2.44
N ALA A 76 -8.15 2.69 -1.70
CA ALA A 76 -8.59 1.92 -0.55
C ALA A 76 -7.52 1.90 0.54
N ALA A 77 -7.94 1.68 1.78
CA ALA A 77 -7.07 1.56 2.95
C ALA A 77 -7.62 0.56 3.97
N LEU A 78 -6.73 0.05 4.81
CA LEU A 78 -7.05 -0.70 6.01
C LEU A 78 -7.08 0.29 7.19
N VAL A 79 -8.28 0.60 7.67
CA VAL A 79 -8.48 1.50 8.83
C VAL A 79 -8.45 0.69 10.10
N GLN A 80 -7.58 1.06 11.05
CA GLN A 80 -7.46 0.43 12.35
C GLN A 80 -7.94 1.38 13.45
N ALA A 81 -8.87 0.92 14.29
CA ALA A 81 -9.43 1.66 15.40
C ALA A 81 -9.57 0.76 16.64
N GLY A 82 -8.67 0.89 17.57
CA GLY A 82 -8.56 -0.03 18.71
C GLY A 82 -8.30 -1.47 18.24
N ASN A 83 -9.18 -2.39 18.62
CA ASN A 83 -9.07 -3.81 18.26
C ASN A 83 -9.87 -4.16 16.98
N GLN A 84 -10.40 -3.17 16.27
CA GLN A 84 -11.20 -3.37 15.07
C GLN A 84 -10.44 -2.89 13.83
N SER A 85 -10.66 -3.61 12.72
CA SER A 85 -10.09 -3.26 11.42
C SER A 85 -11.18 -3.21 10.37
N PHE A 86 -11.13 -2.19 9.52
CA PHE A 86 -12.10 -1.93 8.48
C PHE A 86 -11.41 -1.81 7.13
N LEU A 87 -11.99 -2.40 6.11
CA LEU A 87 -11.67 -2.08 4.72
C LEU A 87 -12.48 -0.85 4.34
N VAL A 88 -11.79 0.17 3.86
CA VAL A 88 -12.44 1.39 3.37
C VAL A 88 -12.02 1.61 1.93
N ALA A 89 -13.01 1.83 1.05
CA ALA A 89 -12.79 2.20 -0.34
C ALA A 89 -13.50 3.52 -0.64
N ARG A 90 -12.80 4.46 -1.29
CA ARG A 90 -13.40 5.70 -1.81
C ARG A 90 -13.95 5.43 -3.21
N THR A 91 -15.27 5.38 -3.34
CA THR A 91 -15.95 5.02 -4.59
C THR A 91 -16.46 6.22 -5.38
N GLY A 92 -16.44 7.39 -4.77
CA GLY A 92 -16.81 8.66 -5.40
C GLY A 92 -16.19 9.84 -4.66
N GLN A 93 -16.47 11.07 -5.12
CA GLN A 93 -15.89 12.28 -4.54
C GLN A 93 -16.12 12.35 -3.02
N ASP A 94 -17.36 12.09 -2.59
CA ASP A 94 -17.78 12.13 -1.19
C ASP A 94 -18.39 10.78 -0.74
N THR A 95 -18.10 9.73 -1.48
CA THR A 95 -18.69 8.40 -1.27
C THR A 95 -17.63 7.38 -0.88
N PHE A 96 -17.87 6.74 0.27
CA PHE A 96 -17.02 5.70 0.81
C PHE A 96 -17.82 4.47 1.15
N ASN A 97 -17.23 3.31 0.96
CA ASN A 97 -17.73 2.05 1.50
C ASN A 97 -16.80 1.62 2.64
N ALA A 98 -17.37 1.23 3.77
CA ALA A 98 -16.65 0.65 4.89
C ALA A 98 -17.20 -0.75 5.20
N MET A 99 -16.32 -1.71 5.38
CA MET A 99 -16.64 -3.11 5.67
C MET A 99 -15.70 -3.64 6.75
N THR A 100 -16.12 -4.72 7.43
CA THR A 100 -15.17 -5.46 8.27
C THR A 100 -13.98 -5.93 7.44
N ALA A 101 -12.78 -5.87 8.03
CA ALA A 101 -11.59 -6.46 7.40
C ALA A 101 -11.47 -7.96 7.67
N VAL A 102 -12.40 -8.56 8.40
CA VAL A 102 -12.37 -9.98 8.74
C VAL A 102 -12.96 -10.81 7.59
N CYS A 103 -12.11 -11.62 6.98
CA CYS A 103 -12.50 -12.52 5.90
C CYS A 103 -13.57 -13.53 6.37
N THR A 104 -14.64 -13.64 5.60
CA THR A 104 -15.78 -14.53 5.95
C THR A 104 -15.52 -16.01 5.69
N HIS A 105 -14.33 -16.36 5.15
CA HIS A 105 -13.89 -17.76 5.02
C HIS A 105 -13.41 -18.30 6.39
N GLU A 106 -12.29 -17.80 6.89
CA GLU A 106 -11.64 -18.30 8.13
C GLU A 106 -11.14 -17.19 9.05
N GLY A 107 -11.69 -15.98 8.96
CA GLY A 107 -11.39 -14.91 9.91
C GLY A 107 -10.07 -14.17 9.72
N CYS A 108 -9.29 -14.49 8.68
CA CYS A 108 -8.07 -13.73 8.38
C CYS A 108 -8.37 -12.27 8.09
N VAL A 109 -7.42 -11.38 8.39
CA VAL A 109 -7.54 -9.98 8.00
C VAL A 109 -7.27 -9.85 6.50
N VAL A 110 -8.20 -9.24 5.79
CA VAL A 110 -8.05 -8.90 4.36
C VAL A 110 -7.13 -7.70 4.25
N THR A 111 -6.01 -7.86 3.58
CA THR A 111 -4.97 -6.81 3.48
C THR A 111 -4.59 -6.47 2.05
N GLY A 112 -4.95 -7.29 1.08
CA GLY A 112 -4.61 -7.05 -0.33
C GLY A 112 -5.65 -6.17 -1.02
N PHE A 113 -5.18 -5.32 -1.97
CA PHE A 113 -6.07 -4.55 -2.85
C PHE A 113 -5.42 -4.34 -4.20
N SER A 114 -6.13 -4.65 -5.26
CA SER A 114 -5.70 -4.40 -6.64
C SER A 114 -6.91 -4.23 -7.55
N SER A 115 -6.85 -3.24 -8.42
CA SER A 115 -7.86 -3.00 -9.48
C SER A 115 -9.30 -3.02 -8.95
N GLY A 116 -9.55 -2.40 -7.79
CA GLY A 116 -10.89 -2.32 -7.19
C GLY A 116 -11.35 -3.60 -6.48
N THR A 117 -10.44 -4.54 -6.21
CA THR A 117 -10.74 -5.81 -5.57
C THR A 117 -9.93 -5.97 -4.29
N PHE A 118 -10.60 -6.26 -3.19
CA PHE A 118 -9.95 -6.67 -1.94
C PHE A 118 -9.61 -8.15 -1.98
N VAL A 119 -8.41 -8.50 -1.52
CA VAL A 119 -7.91 -9.89 -1.56
C VAL A 119 -7.48 -10.33 -0.17
N CYS A 120 -8.02 -11.46 0.28
CA CYS A 120 -7.61 -12.11 1.51
C CYS A 120 -6.30 -12.88 1.27
N PRO A 121 -5.22 -12.60 2.03
CA PRO A 121 -3.91 -13.20 1.78
C PRO A 121 -3.83 -14.68 2.16
N CYS A 122 -4.73 -15.17 3.03
CA CYS A 122 -4.67 -16.55 3.53
C CYS A 122 -5.05 -17.57 2.44
N HIS A 123 -6.20 -17.41 1.80
CA HIS A 123 -6.72 -18.39 0.84
C HIS A 123 -7.27 -17.75 -0.44
N GLY A 124 -6.94 -16.48 -0.69
CA GLY A 124 -7.24 -15.82 -1.97
C GLY A 124 -8.71 -15.42 -2.17
N SER A 125 -9.56 -15.44 -1.13
CA SER A 125 -10.93 -14.90 -1.27
C SER A 125 -10.90 -13.45 -1.72
N GLN A 126 -11.76 -13.09 -2.69
CA GLN A 126 -11.82 -11.78 -3.28
C GLN A 126 -13.18 -11.13 -3.05
N TYR A 127 -13.15 -9.82 -2.79
CA TYR A 127 -14.34 -9.02 -2.52
C TYR A 127 -14.30 -7.73 -3.33
N THR A 128 -15.47 -7.30 -3.79
CA THR A 128 -15.65 -6.00 -4.42
C THR A 128 -15.43 -4.86 -3.41
N THR A 129 -15.33 -3.62 -3.90
CA THR A 129 -15.32 -2.42 -3.04
C THR A 129 -16.61 -2.21 -2.25
N SER A 130 -17.67 -2.98 -2.51
CA SER A 130 -18.90 -3.02 -1.73
C SER A 130 -19.01 -4.22 -0.78
N GLY A 131 -17.95 -5.04 -0.68
CA GLY A 131 -17.88 -6.20 0.21
C GLY A 131 -18.53 -7.46 -0.32
N GLN A 132 -19.04 -7.48 -1.55
CA GLN A 132 -19.61 -8.69 -2.15
C GLN A 132 -18.51 -9.67 -2.53
N VAL A 133 -18.73 -10.97 -2.36
CA VAL A 133 -17.80 -12.00 -2.81
C VAL A 133 -17.71 -11.96 -4.33
N GLN A 134 -16.48 -11.86 -4.83
CA GLN A 134 -16.16 -11.90 -6.25
C GLN A 134 -15.54 -13.26 -6.63
N ASN A 135 -14.71 -13.81 -5.71
CA ASN A 135 -14.09 -15.12 -5.87
C ASN A 135 -13.92 -15.77 -4.50
N GLY A 136 -14.19 -17.10 -4.41
CA GLY A 136 -14.05 -17.88 -3.19
C GLY A 136 -12.59 -18.09 -2.75
N PRO A 137 -12.40 -18.84 -1.64
CA PRO A 137 -13.36 -19.78 -0.98
C PRO A 137 -14.43 -19.16 -0.07
N ALA A 138 -14.36 -17.86 0.28
CA ALA A 138 -15.47 -17.22 1.01
C ALA A 138 -16.80 -17.31 0.23
N THR A 139 -17.90 -17.53 0.94
CA THR A 139 -19.24 -17.64 0.37
C THR A 139 -20.19 -16.55 0.82
N ARG A 140 -19.78 -15.71 1.78
CA ARG A 140 -20.59 -14.64 2.35
C ARG A 140 -19.94 -13.29 2.17
N ALA A 141 -20.74 -12.26 1.91
CA ALA A 141 -20.27 -10.88 1.84
C ALA A 141 -19.67 -10.41 3.19
N LEU A 142 -18.78 -9.43 3.13
CA LEU A 142 -18.29 -8.73 4.30
C LEU A 142 -19.40 -7.88 4.93
N GLN A 143 -19.43 -7.79 6.25
CA GLN A 143 -20.33 -6.89 6.95
C GLN A 143 -20.01 -5.45 6.58
N ARG A 144 -21.04 -4.67 6.20
CA ARG A 144 -20.91 -3.26 5.86
C ARG A 144 -21.31 -2.36 7.02
N PHE A 145 -20.72 -1.18 7.04
CA PHE A 145 -21.02 -0.12 8.00
C PHE A 145 -21.48 1.14 7.26
N ASN A 146 -22.34 1.91 7.91
CA ASN A 146 -22.78 3.20 7.36
C ASN A 146 -21.63 4.21 7.43
N THR A 147 -21.49 5.01 6.37
CA THR A 147 -20.46 6.03 6.25
C THR A 147 -21.05 7.40 6.00
N GLN A 148 -20.42 8.42 6.54
CA GLN A 148 -20.71 9.83 6.27
C GLN A 148 -19.39 10.55 6.08
N PHE A 149 -19.28 11.38 5.03
CA PHE A 149 -18.09 12.18 4.78
C PHE A 149 -18.45 13.66 4.76
N THR A 150 -17.79 14.44 5.60
CA THR A 150 -18.02 15.89 5.72
C THR A 150 -16.75 16.56 6.21
N ASN A 151 -16.38 17.70 5.62
CA ASN A 151 -15.20 18.49 6.04
C ASN A 151 -13.91 17.66 6.14
N ASN A 152 -13.66 16.80 5.15
CA ASN A 152 -12.52 15.88 5.11
C ASN A 152 -12.48 14.87 6.28
N VAL A 153 -13.57 14.65 6.95
CA VAL A 153 -13.70 13.63 7.99
C VAL A 153 -14.67 12.54 7.52
N LEU A 154 -14.17 11.33 7.42
CA LEU A 154 -14.99 10.13 7.22
C LEU A 154 -15.41 9.59 8.59
N THR A 155 -16.69 9.42 8.80
CA THR A 155 -17.29 8.78 9.97
C THR A 155 -17.88 7.45 9.56
N ILE A 156 -17.48 6.37 10.24
CA ILE A 156 -18.03 5.01 10.12
C ILE A 156 -18.85 4.75 11.37
N THR A 157 -20.10 4.37 11.23
CA THR A 157 -21.00 4.04 12.36
C THR A 157 -21.02 2.52 12.57
N LEU A 158 -20.72 2.09 13.80
CA LEU A 158 -20.58 0.67 14.21
C LEU A 158 -21.91 0.05 14.60
#